data_794a01a51179ae2e3f74fa5e9a48d247
#
_entry.id   794a01a51179ae2e3f74fa5e9a48d247
#
_cell.length_a   1.000
_cell.length_b   1.000
_cell.length_c   1.000
_cell.angle_alpha   90.00
_cell.angle_beta   90.00
_cell.angle_gamma   90.00
#
_symmetry.space_group_name_H-M   'P 1'
#
loop_
_entity.id
_entity.type
_entity.pdbx_description
1 polymer ?
#
loop_
_entity_poly.entity_id
_entity_poly.type
_entity_poly.pdbx_seq_one_letter_code
_entity_poly.pdbx_strand_id
1 'polypeptide(L)'
;GQDIETVYISINNGEAISNDLIRGSVMGKKVDEDGFAVGGAVFGLFKAGETEFTDETALMTAESNEIGVFLFEDVPYGNWLIRELKPAPAFVLNENVYPVTVSENEETVEITVENRFITGAVQTTKVDAEYPDNKLTGAVFEVYVDADGNQEFDPDIDRPVGEMNEIEDGVYRMDGLRYNGYFLYEKTSPEGFLKDENYHYFEIRNDGETVIVENEAGVGFVNQPITGELEITKKDISDGKLLSGVGFRIKNDKGEIVAEGYTDENGIAEFTLRYGKYTYQEFDPLDGYQPDETEYPFEIKEDGEIIKAEMTNEKIPTPDIPQTGDDTNLGFFIGLGAIALGGLVASVIMY
;
A
#
# COMPACT_ATOMS: atom_id res chain seq x y z
N GLY A 1 -10.45 54.30 -23.06
CA GLY A 1 -9.93 55.38 -22.27
C GLY A 1 -8.96 56.21 -23.06
N GLN A 2 -9.17 57.51 -23.18
CA GLN A 2 -8.15 58.39 -23.77
C GLN A 2 -7.14 58.66 -22.65
N ASP A 3 -5.90 58.35 -22.86
CA ASP A 3 -4.80 58.86 -22.08
C ASP A 3 -4.76 60.36 -22.24
N ILE A 4 -5.21 61.11 -21.24
CA ILE A 4 -5.04 62.55 -21.20
C ILE A 4 -3.63 62.77 -20.65
N GLU A 5 -2.66 62.76 -21.52
CA GLU A 5 -1.24 62.86 -21.12
C GLU A 5 -0.87 64.18 -20.51
N THR A 6 -1.51 65.27 -20.81
CA THR A 6 -1.35 66.57 -20.15
C THR A 6 -2.25 67.58 -20.85
N VAL A 7 -3.09 68.30 -20.12
CA VAL A 7 -3.87 69.42 -20.69
C VAL A 7 -3.15 70.69 -20.35
N TYR A 8 -2.59 71.34 -21.36
CA TYR A 8 -2.02 72.70 -21.21
C TYR A 8 -3.12 73.75 -21.39
N ILE A 9 -3.41 74.47 -20.37
CA ILE A 9 -4.28 75.64 -20.45
C ILE A 9 -3.42 76.89 -20.40
N SER A 10 -3.37 77.63 -21.50
CA SER A 10 -2.70 78.93 -21.53
C SER A 10 -3.60 79.97 -20.90
N ILE A 11 -3.17 80.53 -19.77
CA ILE A 11 -3.83 81.66 -19.10
C ILE A 11 -2.99 82.92 -19.40
N ASN A 12 -3.56 84.06 -19.51
CA ASN A 12 -3.21 85.44 -19.88
C ASN A 12 -1.71 85.90 -19.87
N ASN A 13 -0.78 85.02 -19.40
CA ASN A 13 0.69 85.35 -19.46
C ASN A 13 1.51 84.25 -20.17
N GLY A 14 0.88 83.30 -20.86
CA GLY A 14 1.61 82.24 -21.61
C GLY A 14 2.23 81.14 -20.70
N GLU A 15 1.95 81.10 -19.41
CA GLU A 15 2.39 80.03 -18.56
C GLU A 15 1.45 78.82 -18.70
N ALA A 16 2.01 77.67 -18.89
CA ALA A 16 1.27 76.40 -18.93
C ALA A 16 0.97 75.93 -17.49
N ILE A 17 -0.29 75.60 -17.24
CA ILE A 17 -0.66 74.91 -16.01
C ILE A 17 -0.61 73.39 -16.32
N SER A 18 0.28 72.68 -15.67
CA SER A 18 0.33 71.21 -15.72
C SER A 18 -0.44 70.63 -14.52
N ASN A 19 -1.24 69.64 -14.79
CA ASN A 19 -1.80 68.80 -13.72
C ASN A 19 -1.03 67.48 -13.71
N ASP A 20 -0.58 67.11 -12.52
CA ASP A 20 0.02 65.78 -12.34
C ASP A 20 -1.08 64.73 -12.34
N LEU A 21 -0.81 63.59 -12.96
CA LEU A 21 -1.71 62.48 -12.94
C LEU A 21 -1.68 61.82 -11.55
N ILE A 22 -2.86 61.53 -11.01
CA ILE A 22 -2.99 60.74 -9.78
C ILE A 22 -2.49 59.33 -10.06
N ARG A 23 -1.53 58.85 -9.28
CA ARG A 23 -0.98 57.53 -9.32
C ARG A 23 -0.76 56.98 -7.93
N GLY A 24 -0.95 55.68 -7.76
CA GLY A 24 -0.74 54.97 -6.49
C GLY A 24 -0.04 53.65 -6.72
N SER A 25 -0.04 52.87 -5.71
CA SER A 25 0.48 51.49 -5.73
C SER A 25 -0.57 50.48 -5.27
N VAL A 26 -0.49 49.24 -5.72
CA VAL A 26 -1.28 48.14 -5.18
C VAL A 26 -0.33 47.07 -4.68
N MET A 27 -0.37 46.82 -3.36
CA MET A 27 0.43 45.83 -2.69
C MET A 27 -0.44 44.61 -2.30
N GLY A 28 -0.06 43.43 -2.70
CA GLY A 28 -0.71 42.20 -2.31
C GLY A 28 0.14 41.36 -1.36
N LYS A 29 -0.54 40.67 -0.42
CA LYS A 29 0.04 39.62 0.40
C LYS A 29 -0.50 38.28 -0.07
N LYS A 30 0.39 37.42 -0.55
CA LYS A 30 0.09 36.06 -0.92
C LYS A 30 0.35 35.13 0.27
N VAL A 31 -0.68 34.41 0.69
CA VAL A 31 -0.60 33.45 1.79
C VAL A 31 -1.20 32.10 1.39
N ASP A 32 -0.85 31.05 2.14
CA ASP A 32 -1.52 29.77 2.08
C ASP A 32 -2.72 29.70 3.05
N GLU A 33 -3.41 28.59 3.06
CA GLU A 33 -4.58 28.35 3.93
C GLU A 33 -4.23 28.28 5.43
N ASP A 34 -2.95 28.12 5.77
CA ASP A 34 -2.42 28.15 7.13
C ASP A 34 -1.98 29.59 7.54
N GLY A 35 -2.03 30.57 6.59
CA GLY A 35 -1.66 31.96 6.79
C GLY A 35 -0.16 32.25 6.61
N PHE A 36 0.64 31.30 6.12
CA PHE A 36 2.06 31.53 5.84
C PHE A 36 2.25 32.18 4.48
N ALA A 37 3.31 32.97 4.40
CA ALA A 37 3.68 33.67 3.17
C ALA A 37 4.05 32.71 2.03
N VAL A 38 3.59 33.00 0.80
CA VAL A 38 3.85 32.18 -0.41
C VAL A 38 4.51 33.04 -1.47
N GLY A 39 5.74 32.69 -1.85
CA GLY A 39 6.49 33.29 -2.96
C GLY A 39 6.31 32.52 -4.27
N GLY A 40 6.53 33.22 -5.43
CA GLY A 40 6.53 32.62 -6.76
C GLY A 40 5.16 32.55 -7.45
N ALA A 41 4.11 33.15 -6.88
CA ALA A 41 2.84 33.33 -7.56
C ALA A 41 2.84 34.59 -8.42
N VAL A 42 2.34 34.52 -9.66
CA VAL A 42 2.30 35.64 -10.59
C VAL A 42 0.89 36.22 -10.67
N PHE A 43 0.78 37.52 -10.52
CA PHE A 43 -0.47 38.29 -10.58
C PHE A 43 -0.49 39.24 -11.76
N GLY A 44 -1.68 39.41 -12.33
CA GLY A 44 -1.95 40.45 -13.34
C GLY A 44 -2.83 41.56 -12.77
N LEU A 45 -2.52 42.84 -13.17
CA LEU A 45 -3.37 43.98 -12.97
C LEU A 45 -4.12 44.26 -14.26
N PHE A 46 -5.45 44.35 -14.21
CA PHE A 46 -6.33 44.45 -15.37
C PHE A 46 -7.24 45.68 -15.28
N LYS A 47 -7.71 46.17 -16.44
CA LYS A 47 -8.72 47.25 -16.50
C LYS A 47 -10.07 46.72 -15.91
N ALA A 48 -10.82 47.62 -15.33
CA ALA A 48 -12.21 47.35 -14.92
C ALA A 48 -13.03 46.92 -16.16
N GLY A 49 -13.74 45.78 -16.01
CA GLY A 49 -14.54 45.19 -17.07
C GLY A 49 -13.81 44.17 -17.96
N GLU A 50 -12.52 43.90 -17.68
CA GLU A 50 -11.80 42.81 -18.32
C GLU A 50 -12.47 41.45 -17.98
N THR A 51 -12.56 40.59 -18.98
CA THR A 51 -13.15 39.24 -18.85
C THR A 51 -12.18 38.12 -19.23
N GLU A 52 -11.08 38.48 -19.87
CA GLU A 52 -9.99 37.59 -20.26
C GLU A 52 -8.74 37.93 -19.48
N PHE A 53 -8.28 37.03 -18.61
CA PHE A 53 -7.17 37.27 -17.69
C PHE A 53 -5.96 36.46 -18.11
N THR A 54 -5.14 37.07 -18.97
CA THR A 54 -3.87 36.53 -19.52
C THR A 54 -2.74 37.50 -19.35
N ASP A 55 -1.50 37.08 -19.58
CA ASP A 55 -0.33 37.96 -19.61
C ASP A 55 -0.46 39.08 -20.67
N GLU A 56 -1.12 38.79 -21.80
CA GLU A 56 -1.32 39.73 -22.90
C GLU A 56 -2.38 40.79 -22.58
N THR A 57 -3.38 40.47 -21.79
CA THR A 57 -4.44 41.43 -21.39
C THR A 57 -4.11 42.18 -20.12
N ALA A 58 -3.11 41.73 -19.35
CA ALA A 58 -2.62 42.42 -18.16
C ALA A 58 -1.93 43.75 -18.51
N LEU A 59 -2.28 44.81 -17.78
CA LEU A 59 -1.56 46.08 -17.86
C LEU A 59 -0.17 45.97 -17.24
N MET A 60 -0.06 45.23 -16.14
CA MET A 60 1.16 44.95 -15.41
C MET A 60 1.11 43.53 -14.86
N THR A 61 2.26 42.94 -14.65
CA THR A 61 2.40 41.69 -13.91
C THR A 61 3.36 41.86 -12.73
N ALA A 62 3.12 41.13 -11.65
CA ALA A 62 3.99 41.11 -10.47
C ALA A 62 4.06 39.69 -9.89
N GLU A 63 5.22 39.28 -9.40
CA GLU A 63 5.46 37.99 -8.75
C GLU A 63 5.60 38.22 -7.24
N SER A 64 4.99 37.34 -6.43
CA SER A 64 5.15 37.36 -4.98
C SER A 64 6.57 36.90 -4.59
N ASN A 65 7.21 37.67 -3.71
CA ASN A 65 8.54 37.37 -3.20
C ASN A 65 8.49 36.34 -2.05
N GLU A 66 9.65 35.99 -1.46
CA GLU A 66 9.77 35.00 -0.38
C GLU A 66 8.93 35.30 0.86
N ILE A 67 8.58 36.59 1.11
CA ILE A 67 7.69 37.00 2.20
C ILE A 67 6.24 37.18 1.73
N GLY A 68 5.89 36.67 0.56
CA GLY A 68 4.55 36.68 0.00
C GLY A 68 4.08 38.02 -0.54
N VAL A 69 4.95 39.02 -0.70
CA VAL A 69 4.55 40.35 -1.17
C VAL A 69 4.74 40.48 -2.67
N PHE A 70 3.70 40.95 -3.37
CA PHE A 70 3.75 41.41 -4.74
C PHE A 70 3.29 42.88 -4.83
N LEU A 71 3.83 43.66 -5.78
CA LEU A 71 3.61 45.09 -5.85
C LEU A 71 3.45 45.55 -7.32
N PHE A 72 2.38 46.31 -7.55
CA PHE A 72 2.19 47.08 -8.75
C PHE A 72 2.44 48.56 -8.40
N GLU A 73 3.47 49.15 -8.97
CA GLU A 73 3.82 50.57 -8.76
C GLU A 73 3.27 51.42 -9.90
N ASP A 74 3.14 52.72 -9.65
CA ASP A 74 2.73 53.69 -10.67
C ASP A 74 1.39 53.39 -11.35
N VAL A 75 0.45 52.83 -10.57
CA VAL A 75 -0.90 52.47 -11.03
C VAL A 75 -1.73 53.75 -11.21
N PRO A 76 -2.31 53.98 -12.40
CA PRO A 76 -3.11 55.15 -12.67
C PRO A 76 -4.40 55.23 -11.82
N TYR A 77 -4.91 56.41 -11.58
CA TYR A 77 -6.23 56.63 -10.99
C TYR A 77 -7.30 55.81 -11.72
N GLY A 78 -8.15 55.12 -10.95
CA GLY A 78 -9.28 54.35 -11.50
C GLY A 78 -9.55 53.04 -10.77
N ASN A 79 -10.44 52.25 -11.39
CA ASN A 79 -10.82 50.93 -10.92
C ASN A 79 -10.06 49.87 -11.70
N TRP A 80 -9.51 48.93 -10.95
CA TRP A 80 -8.68 47.86 -11.46
C TRP A 80 -9.14 46.53 -10.96
N LEU A 81 -8.74 45.43 -11.62
CA LEU A 81 -8.95 44.05 -11.20
C LEU A 81 -7.59 43.38 -11.04
N ILE A 82 -7.45 42.58 -10.02
CA ILE A 82 -6.27 41.74 -9.82
C ILE A 82 -6.71 40.29 -9.88
N ARG A 83 -5.94 39.46 -10.58
CA ARG A 83 -6.12 38.01 -10.64
C ARG A 83 -4.77 37.31 -10.66
N GLU A 84 -4.71 36.14 -10.02
CA GLU A 84 -3.57 35.24 -10.14
C GLU A 84 -3.55 34.64 -11.55
N LEU A 85 -2.39 34.76 -12.24
CA LEU A 85 -2.15 34.20 -13.57
C LEU A 85 -1.43 32.85 -13.50
N LYS A 86 -0.56 32.70 -12.50
CA LYS A 86 0.19 31.48 -12.26
C LYS A 86 0.33 31.25 -10.75
N PRO A 87 -0.08 30.09 -10.24
CA PRO A 87 0.10 29.78 -8.82
C PRO A 87 1.58 29.50 -8.54
N ALA A 88 1.99 29.65 -7.30
CA ALA A 88 3.24 29.10 -6.81
C ALA A 88 3.23 27.56 -6.90
N PRO A 89 4.40 26.91 -6.99
CA PRO A 89 4.49 25.46 -6.94
C PRO A 89 3.76 24.89 -5.71
N ALA A 90 3.12 23.75 -5.84
CA ALA A 90 2.33 23.06 -4.81
C ALA A 90 0.96 23.71 -4.44
N PHE A 91 0.56 24.77 -5.13
CA PHE A 91 -0.71 25.44 -4.88
C PHE A 91 -1.66 25.37 -6.07
N VAL A 92 -2.95 25.39 -5.77
CA VAL A 92 -4.02 25.48 -6.77
C VAL A 92 -4.21 26.94 -7.18
N LEU A 93 -4.36 27.19 -8.50
CA LEU A 93 -4.65 28.52 -9.01
C LEU A 93 -5.88 29.15 -8.35
N ASN A 94 -5.74 30.36 -7.82
CA ASN A 94 -6.86 31.13 -7.32
C ASN A 94 -7.50 31.93 -8.46
N GLU A 95 -8.66 31.48 -8.92
CA GLU A 95 -9.39 32.10 -10.02
C GLU A 95 -10.23 33.32 -9.62
N ASN A 96 -10.23 33.70 -8.34
CA ASN A 96 -10.96 34.86 -7.88
C ASN A 96 -10.38 36.16 -8.47
N VAL A 97 -11.28 37.11 -8.70
CA VAL A 97 -10.94 38.45 -9.19
C VAL A 97 -11.11 39.44 -8.05
N TYR A 98 -10.08 40.21 -7.77
CA TYR A 98 -10.04 41.16 -6.66
C TYR A 98 -10.14 42.58 -7.21
N PRO A 99 -11.25 43.30 -7.02
CA PRO A 99 -11.39 44.69 -7.43
C PRO A 99 -10.63 45.62 -6.46
N VAL A 100 -9.89 46.56 -7.01
CA VAL A 100 -9.16 47.59 -6.29
C VAL A 100 -9.37 48.96 -6.95
N THR A 101 -9.28 50.04 -6.18
CA THR A 101 -9.45 51.42 -6.66
C THR A 101 -8.29 52.26 -6.19
N VAL A 102 -7.63 52.92 -7.13
CA VAL A 102 -6.64 53.96 -6.85
C VAL A 102 -7.35 55.33 -7.00
N SER A 103 -7.48 56.07 -5.88
CA SER A 103 -8.27 57.31 -5.79
C SER A 103 -7.47 58.54 -5.36
N GLU A 104 -6.32 58.32 -4.70
CA GLU A 104 -5.47 59.39 -4.19
C GLU A 104 -4.04 59.25 -4.73
N ASN A 105 -3.33 60.36 -4.77
CA ASN A 105 -1.94 60.32 -5.19
C ASN A 105 -1.03 59.69 -4.14
N GLU A 106 -0.13 58.82 -4.57
CA GLU A 106 0.82 58.10 -3.71
C GLU A 106 0.17 57.13 -2.67
N GLU A 107 -1.12 56.86 -2.84
CA GLU A 107 -1.76 55.83 -1.95
C GLU A 107 -1.23 54.42 -2.25
N THR A 108 -1.22 53.58 -1.26
CA THR A 108 -0.98 52.16 -1.41
C THR A 108 -2.27 51.38 -0.98
N VAL A 109 -2.87 50.70 -1.96
CA VAL A 109 -4.02 49.84 -1.73
C VAL A 109 -3.51 48.42 -1.39
N GLU A 110 -3.99 47.88 -0.25
CA GLU A 110 -3.55 46.53 0.19
C GLU A 110 -4.65 45.49 -0.04
N ILE A 111 -4.25 44.27 -0.49
CA ILE A 111 -5.10 43.10 -0.59
C ILE A 111 -4.39 41.88 -0.02
N THR A 112 -5.17 40.83 0.29
CA THR A 112 -4.64 39.50 0.64
C THR A 112 -5.25 38.50 -0.28
N VAL A 113 -4.39 37.59 -0.82
CA VAL A 113 -4.80 36.48 -1.69
C VAL A 113 -4.34 35.18 -1.08
N GLU A 114 -5.28 34.29 -0.81
CA GLU A 114 -5.03 32.96 -0.25
C GLU A 114 -5.10 31.89 -1.32
N ASN A 115 -4.17 30.94 -1.30
CA ASN A 115 -4.27 29.71 -2.10
C ASN A 115 -4.31 28.48 -1.19
N ARG A 116 -5.05 27.47 -1.62
CA ARG A 116 -5.03 26.15 -1.02
C ARG A 116 -3.93 25.28 -1.63
N PHE A 117 -3.43 24.36 -0.85
CA PHE A 117 -2.47 23.38 -1.34
C PHE A 117 -3.10 22.44 -2.39
N ILE A 118 -2.28 21.99 -3.35
CA ILE A 118 -2.59 20.80 -4.12
C ILE A 118 -2.62 19.63 -3.16
N THR A 119 -3.70 18.86 -3.19
CA THR A 119 -3.85 17.65 -2.38
C THR A 119 -4.34 16.48 -3.21
N GLY A 120 -3.89 15.27 -2.86
CA GLY A 120 -4.31 14.04 -3.52
C GLY A 120 -4.45 12.89 -2.52
N ALA A 121 -4.55 11.68 -3.06
CA ALA A 121 -4.65 10.45 -2.31
C ALA A 121 -3.69 9.40 -2.85
N VAL A 122 -3.31 8.46 -2.00
CA VAL A 122 -2.67 7.21 -2.39
C VAL A 122 -3.62 6.06 -2.11
N GLN A 123 -3.64 5.08 -3.02
CA GLN A 123 -4.43 3.87 -2.87
C GLN A 123 -3.61 2.66 -3.32
N THR A 124 -3.82 1.52 -2.67
CA THR A 124 -3.29 0.23 -3.11
C THR A 124 -4.29 -0.88 -2.84
N THR A 125 -4.18 -1.98 -3.59
CA THR A 125 -4.93 -3.21 -3.34
C THR A 125 -3.94 -4.30 -2.96
N LYS A 126 -4.12 -4.90 -1.78
CA LYS A 126 -3.28 -5.98 -1.28
C LYS A 126 -3.73 -7.32 -1.85
N VAL A 127 -2.81 -8.06 -2.46
CA VAL A 127 -3.13 -9.32 -3.16
C VAL A 127 -2.11 -10.42 -2.89
N ASP A 128 -2.58 -11.67 -3.03
CA ASP A 128 -1.79 -12.88 -2.98
C ASP A 128 -0.97 -13.05 -4.27
N ALA A 129 0.33 -13.34 -4.16
CA ALA A 129 1.22 -13.52 -5.30
C ALA A 129 0.85 -14.72 -6.20
N GLU A 130 0.32 -15.79 -5.61
CA GLU A 130 -0.09 -17.00 -6.35
C GLU A 130 -1.51 -16.88 -6.90
N TYR A 131 -2.37 -16.11 -6.21
CA TYR A 131 -3.78 -15.91 -6.57
C TYR A 131 -4.12 -14.41 -6.56
N PRO A 132 -3.72 -13.62 -7.58
CA PRO A 132 -3.89 -12.16 -7.58
C PRO A 132 -5.33 -11.66 -7.49
N ASP A 133 -6.30 -12.51 -7.80
CA ASP A 133 -7.73 -12.21 -7.62
C ASP A 133 -8.15 -12.25 -6.13
N ASN A 134 -7.33 -12.85 -5.26
CA ASN A 134 -7.56 -12.90 -3.82
C ASN A 134 -7.00 -11.63 -3.17
N LYS A 135 -7.89 -10.75 -2.74
CA LYS A 135 -7.55 -9.60 -1.93
C LYS A 135 -7.25 -10.03 -0.49
N LEU A 136 -6.22 -9.43 0.10
CA LEU A 136 -5.75 -9.74 1.43
C LEU A 136 -6.06 -8.60 2.41
N THR A 137 -6.80 -8.92 3.47
CA THR A 137 -7.15 -8.00 4.55
C THR A 137 -6.14 -8.06 5.70
N GLY A 138 -6.15 -7.03 6.57
CA GLY A 138 -5.35 -7.00 7.79
C GLY A 138 -3.89 -6.59 7.60
N ALA A 139 -3.49 -6.09 6.41
CA ALA A 139 -2.24 -5.38 6.26
C ALA A 139 -2.28 -4.02 6.96
N VAL A 140 -1.14 -3.51 7.38
CA VAL A 140 -0.98 -2.12 7.84
C VAL A 140 0.04 -1.45 6.94
N PHE A 141 -0.41 -0.40 6.26
CA PHE A 141 0.45 0.45 5.44
C PHE A 141 0.70 1.78 6.12
N GLU A 142 1.94 2.25 6.10
CA GLU A 142 2.35 3.55 6.61
C GLU A 142 2.92 4.39 5.46
N VAL A 143 2.56 5.68 5.43
CA VAL A 143 3.03 6.63 4.43
C VAL A 143 4.06 7.55 5.08
N TYR A 144 5.20 7.75 4.40
CA TYR A 144 6.26 8.68 4.79
C TYR A 144 6.38 9.79 3.77
N VAL A 145 6.70 11.00 4.21
CA VAL A 145 7.04 12.10 3.31
C VAL A 145 8.53 12.05 2.97
N ASP A 146 8.86 12.19 1.68
CA ASP A 146 10.21 12.43 1.17
C ASP A 146 10.59 13.89 1.53
N ALA A 147 11.27 14.07 2.65
CA ALA A 147 11.47 15.39 3.25
C ALA A 147 12.58 16.21 2.57
N ASP A 148 13.54 15.55 1.93
CA ASP A 148 14.64 16.20 1.20
C ASP A 148 14.50 16.14 -0.34
N GLY A 149 13.48 15.43 -0.84
CA GLY A 149 13.16 15.36 -2.26
C GLY A 149 14.13 14.51 -3.10
N ASN A 150 14.86 13.59 -2.48
CA ASN A 150 15.90 12.80 -3.14
C ASN A 150 15.39 11.49 -3.75
N GLN A 151 14.15 11.07 -3.44
CA GLN A 151 13.48 9.84 -3.88
C GLN A 151 14.11 8.54 -3.33
N GLU A 152 14.94 8.65 -2.30
CA GLU A 152 15.54 7.54 -1.57
C GLU A 152 15.12 7.64 -0.10
N PHE A 153 14.59 6.54 0.48
CA PHE A 153 14.12 6.57 1.86
C PHE A 153 15.29 6.68 2.85
N ASP A 154 15.24 7.70 3.71
CA ASP A 154 16.18 7.92 4.81
C ASP A 154 15.42 8.02 6.15
N PRO A 155 15.54 7.02 7.05
CA PRO A 155 14.83 7.01 8.34
C PRO A 155 15.22 8.17 9.28
N ASP A 156 16.36 8.81 9.05
CA ASP A 156 16.81 9.97 9.86
C ASP A 156 16.20 11.29 9.36
N ILE A 157 15.75 11.36 8.11
CA ILE A 157 15.23 12.55 7.43
C ILE A 157 13.73 12.45 7.20
N ASP A 158 13.28 11.34 6.59
CA ASP A 158 11.88 11.13 6.21
C ASP A 158 10.99 10.87 7.43
N ARG A 159 9.78 11.35 7.37
CA ARG A 159 8.87 11.32 8.52
C ARG A 159 7.56 10.63 8.17
N PRO A 160 7.01 9.85 9.11
CA PRO A 160 5.70 9.24 8.92
C PRO A 160 4.62 10.34 8.86
N VAL A 161 3.74 10.21 7.88
CA VAL A 161 2.51 11.01 7.73
C VAL A 161 1.37 10.34 8.48
N GLY A 162 1.28 9.02 8.40
CA GLY A 162 0.25 8.22 9.06
C GLY A 162 0.03 6.87 8.41
N GLU A 163 -0.96 6.13 8.92
CA GLU A 163 -1.36 4.83 8.41
C GLU A 163 -2.54 4.98 7.45
N MET A 164 -2.57 4.14 6.40
CA MET A 164 -3.69 4.07 5.47
C MET A 164 -4.90 3.39 6.11
N ASN A 165 -6.09 3.76 5.66
CA ASN A 165 -7.32 3.09 6.05
C ASN A 165 -7.66 1.97 5.06
N GLU A 166 -8.07 0.82 5.55
CA GLU A 166 -8.72 -0.20 4.73
C GLU A 166 -10.16 0.26 4.47
N ILE A 167 -10.45 0.63 3.22
CA ILE A 167 -11.75 1.21 2.80
C ILE A 167 -12.72 0.17 2.26
N GLU A 168 -12.18 -0.93 1.76
CA GLU A 168 -12.85 -2.16 1.34
C GLU A 168 -11.89 -3.32 1.61
N ASP A 169 -12.39 -4.57 1.61
CA ASP A 169 -11.56 -5.76 1.81
C ASP A 169 -10.31 -5.72 0.91
N GLY A 170 -9.15 -5.61 1.54
CA GLY A 170 -7.84 -5.56 0.90
C GLY A 170 -7.55 -4.30 0.07
N VAL A 171 -8.37 -3.25 0.15
CA VAL A 171 -8.13 -1.95 -0.49
C VAL A 171 -7.82 -0.89 0.55
N TYR A 172 -6.63 -0.34 0.47
CA TYR A 172 -6.09 0.64 1.43
C TYR A 172 -5.97 2.00 0.78
N ARG A 173 -6.31 3.07 1.54
CA ARG A 173 -6.32 4.45 1.03
C ARG A 173 -5.93 5.45 2.13
N MET A 174 -5.21 6.51 1.72
CA MET A 174 -4.99 7.72 2.48
C MET A 174 -5.30 8.94 1.61
N ASP A 175 -6.14 9.83 2.11
CA ASP A 175 -6.51 11.09 1.47
C ASP A 175 -5.77 12.27 2.09
N GLY A 176 -5.80 13.44 1.42
CA GLY A 176 -5.30 14.70 1.95
C GLY A 176 -3.78 14.84 1.96
N LEU A 177 -3.07 14.03 1.19
CA LEU A 177 -1.64 14.19 0.99
C LEU A 177 -1.37 15.45 0.17
N ARG A 178 -0.56 16.38 0.71
CA ARG A 178 -0.16 17.60 0.01
C ARG A 178 0.81 17.30 -1.13
N TYR A 179 0.97 18.21 -2.06
CA TYR A 179 1.98 18.13 -3.13
C TYR A 179 3.37 17.83 -2.56
N ASN A 180 3.87 16.62 -2.77
CA ASN A 180 5.21 16.18 -2.39
C ASN A 180 5.52 14.80 -2.98
N GLY A 181 6.76 14.30 -2.75
CA GLY A 181 7.15 12.90 -2.86
C GLY A 181 6.84 12.16 -1.54
N TYR A 182 6.56 10.89 -1.65
CA TYR A 182 6.20 10.02 -0.52
C TYR A 182 6.71 8.61 -0.72
N PHE A 183 6.77 7.86 0.38
CA PHE A 183 7.02 6.42 0.36
C PHE A 183 5.85 5.68 1.01
N LEU A 184 5.39 4.62 0.35
CA LEU A 184 4.48 3.64 0.92
C LEU A 184 5.29 2.47 1.46
N TYR A 185 5.03 2.07 2.70
CA TYR A 185 5.69 0.98 3.38
C TYR A 185 4.67 0.02 4.00
N GLU A 186 4.86 -1.27 3.81
CA GLU A 186 4.07 -2.28 4.50
C GLU A 186 4.62 -2.47 5.93
N LYS A 187 3.96 -1.90 6.92
CA LYS A 187 4.35 -2.01 8.33
C LYS A 187 4.09 -3.39 8.89
N THR A 188 2.96 -3.98 8.50
CA THR A 188 2.54 -5.33 8.89
C THR A 188 1.90 -6.02 7.71
N SER A 189 2.37 -7.21 7.36
CA SER A 189 1.78 -8.07 6.33
C SER A 189 0.50 -8.74 6.85
N PRO A 190 -0.40 -9.16 5.95
CA PRO A 190 -1.48 -10.08 6.30
C PRO A 190 -0.95 -11.36 6.94
N GLU A 191 -1.76 -11.97 7.82
CA GLU A 191 -1.40 -13.25 8.45
C GLU A 191 -1.15 -14.34 7.39
N GLY A 192 -0.05 -15.07 7.53
CA GLY A 192 0.36 -16.12 6.59
C GLY A 192 1.10 -15.64 5.35
N PHE A 193 1.51 -14.38 5.30
CA PHE A 193 2.26 -13.80 4.18
C PHE A 193 3.56 -13.15 4.62
N LEU A 194 4.56 -13.22 3.75
CA LEU A 194 5.83 -12.54 3.92
C LEU A 194 5.62 -11.04 3.71
N LYS A 195 6.22 -10.25 4.59
CA LYS A 195 6.19 -8.80 4.52
C LYS A 195 7.08 -8.28 3.40
N ASP A 196 6.64 -7.25 2.67
CA ASP A 196 7.52 -6.47 1.80
C ASP A 196 8.28 -5.42 2.65
N GLU A 197 9.60 -5.54 2.70
CA GLU A 197 10.49 -4.64 3.44
C GLU A 197 10.90 -3.39 2.65
N ASN A 198 10.41 -3.24 1.41
CA ASN A 198 10.77 -2.13 0.54
C ASN A 198 9.88 -0.91 0.78
N TYR A 199 10.46 0.26 0.53
CA TYR A 199 9.73 1.53 0.47
C TYR A 199 9.41 1.86 -0.99
N HIS A 200 8.13 2.08 -1.30
CA HIS A 200 7.63 2.32 -2.65
C HIS A 200 7.37 3.80 -2.86
N TYR A 201 8.22 4.44 -3.65
CA TYR A 201 8.11 5.87 -3.93
C TYR A 201 6.89 6.19 -4.81
N PHE A 202 6.20 7.28 -4.48
CA PHE A 202 5.12 7.86 -5.28
C PHE A 202 5.07 9.38 -5.08
N GLU A 203 4.34 10.09 -5.93
CA GLU A 203 4.24 11.55 -5.89
C GLU A 203 2.79 12.01 -5.96
N ILE A 204 2.47 13.09 -5.24
CA ILE A 204 1.26 13.88 -5.44
C ILE A 204 1.66 15.17 -6.17
N ARG A 205 1.18 15.34 -7.40
CA ARG A 205 1.50 16.45 -8.28
C ARG A 205 0.28 17.24 -8.76
N ASN A 206 -0.89 16.61 -8.84
CA ASN A 206 -2.11 17.23 -9.33
C ASN A 206 -3.21 17.24 -8.25
N ASP A 207 -4.00 18.31 -8.26
CA ASP A 207 -5.09 18.46 -7.30
C ASP A 207 -6.20 17.43 -7.52
N GLY A 208 -6.57 16.74 -6.45
CA GLY A 208 -7.60 15.70 -6.46
C GLY A 208 -7.16 14.36 -7.07
N GLU A 209 -5.89 14.17 -7.44
CA GLU A 209 -5.44 12.90 -7.99
C GLU A 209 -5.46 11.77 -6.95
N THR A 210 -5.62 10.56 -7.43
CA THR A 210 -5.38 9.34 -6.67
C THR A 210 -4.27 8.55 -7.34
N VAL A 211 -3.16 8.42 -6.65
CA VAL A 211 -2.03 7.61 -7.10
C VAL A 211 -2.26 6.17 -6.67
N ILE A 212 -2.20 5.23 -7.62
CA ILE A 212 -2.30 3.81 -7.35
C ILE A 212 -0.89 3.24 -7.27
N VAL A 213 -0.54 2.68 -6.10
CA VAL A 213 0.73 1.97 -5.90
C VAL A 213 0.48 0.48 -6.11
N GLU A 214 1.13 -0.08 -7.13
CA GLU A 214 0.98 -1.47 -7.54
C GLU A 214 2.31 -1.98 -8.12
N ASN A 215 2.43 -3.29 -8.30
CA ASN A 215 3.61 -3.87 -8.94
C ASN A 215 3.68 -3.53 -10.45
N GLU A 216 4.79 -3.85 -11.10
CA GLU A 216 5.00 -3.59 -12.54
C GLU A 216 3.95 -4.26 -13.46
N ALA A 217 3.29 -5.31 -12.98
CA ALA A 217 2.22 -5.99 -13.73
C ALA A 217 0.84 -5.34 -13.56
N GLY A 218 0.71 -4.32 -12.69
CA GLY A 218 -0.56 -3.63 -12.43
C GLY A 218 -1.59 -4.46 -11.67
N VAL A 219 -1.14 -5.41 -10.85
CA VAL A 219 -2.04 -6.33 -10.11
C VAL A 219 -2.18 -5.98 -8.63
N GLY A 220 -1.56 -4.89 -8.18
CA GLY A 220 -1.64 -4.42 -6.81
C GLY A 220 -0.34 -4.64 -6.02
N PHE A 221 -0.42 -4.47 -4.71
CA PHE A 221 0.70 -4.68 -3.78
C PHE A 221 0.72 -6.16 -3.37
N VAL A 222 1.74 -6.89 -3.84
CA VAL A 222 1.78 -8.35 -3.82
C VAL A 222 2.59 -8.87 -2.65
N ASN A 223 2.06 -9.84 -1.86
CA ASN A 223 2.86 -10.60 -0.90
C ASN A 223 2.93 -12.08 -1.27
N GLN A 224 4.10 -12.67 -1.01
CA GLN A 224 4.31 -14.11 -1.13
C GLN A 224 3.71 -14.81 0.10
N PRO A 225 3.03 -15.96 -0.06
CA PRO A 225 2.58 -16.75 1.07
C PRO A 225 3.76 -17.33 1.82
N ILE A 226 3.66 -17.43 3.13
CA ILE A 226 4.53 -18.26 3.96
C ILE A 226 4.27 -19.72 3.58
N THR A 227 5.32 -20.49 3.32
CA THR A 227 5.25 -21.91 2.99
C THR A 227 6.23 -22.71 3.83
N GLY A 228 5.86 -23.94 4.14
CA GLY A 228 6.72 -24.91 4.83
C GLY A 228 6.51 -26.31 4.30
N GLU A 229 7.25 -27.26 4.81
CA GLU A 229 7.26 -28.64 4.37
C GLU A 229 6.93 -29.59 5.53
N LEU A 230 6.10 -30.60 5.26
CA LEU A 230 5.92 -31.76 6.12
C LEU A 230 6.63 -32.97 5.50
N GLU A 231 7.63 -33.52 6.19
CA GLU A 231 8.34 -34.73 5.86
C GLU A 231 7.88 -35.87 6.77
N ILE A 232 7.23 -36.92 6.22
CA ILE A 232 6.76 -38.09 6.98
C ILE A 232 7.63 -39.28 6.65
N THR A 233 8.38 -39.79 7.62
CA THR A 233 9.14 -41.04 7.48
C THR A 233 8.30 -42.21 7.97
N LYS A 234 8.11 -43.22 7.13
CA LYS A 234 7.35 -44.45 7.44
C LYS A 234 8.23 -45.66 7.64
N LYS A 235 8.05 -46.38 8.74
CA LYS A 235 8.87 -47.55 9.13
C LYS A 235 8.01 -48.73 9.59
N ASP A 236 8.58 -49.94 9.41
CA ASP A 236 8.10 -51.16 10.09
C ASP A 236 8.51 -51.07 11.57
N ILE A 237 7.56 -51.24 12.47
CA ILE A 237 7.82 -51.17 13.95
C ILE A 237 8.76 -52.28 14.43
N SER A 238 8.78 -53.42 13.76
CA SER A 238 9.51 -54.61 14.23
C SER A 238 11.00 -54.61 13.91
N ASP A 239 11.37 -54.06 12.73
CA ASP A 239 12.76 -54.13 12.24
C ASP A 239 13.30 -52.74 11.79
N GLY A 240 12.47 -51.70 11.86
CA GLY A 240 12.84 -50.34 11.43
C GLY A 240 12.99 -50.15 9.93
N LYS A 241 12.58 -51.13 9.12
CA LYS A 241 12.68 -51.03 7.66
C LYS A 241 11.79 -49.90 7.15
N LEU A 242 12.33 -49.10 6.24
CA LEU A 242 11.61 -48.04 5.55
C LEU A 242 10.53 -48.61 4.64
N LEU A 243 9.33 -48.03 4.69
CA LEU A 243 8.16 -48.50 3.94
C LEU A 243 7.82 -47.53 2.82
N SER A 244 8.06 -47.97 1.57
CA SER A 244 7.74 -47.25 0.34
C SER A 244 6.33 -47.54 -0.13
N GLY A 245 5.62 -46.55 -0.68
CA GLY A 245 4.30 -46.70 -1.29
C GLY A 245 3.13 -46.62 -0.29
N VAL A 246 3.36 -46.12 0.93
CA VAL A 246 2.31 -45.81 1.89
C VAL A 246 1.68 -44.46 1.57
N GLY A 247 0.35 -44.42 1.48
CA GLY A 247 -0.40 -43.19 1.15
C GLY A 247 -0.75 -42.33 2.36
N PHE A 248 -0.46 -41.03 2.25
CA PHE A 248 -0.81 -40.01 3.22
C PHE A 248 -1.68 -38.92 2.61
N ARG A 249 -2.66 -38.45 3.38
CA ARG A 249 -3.47 -37.27 3.05
C ARG A 249 -3.29 -36.19 4.09
N ILE A 250 -3.32 -34.94 3.63
CA ILE A 250 -3.26 -33.75 4.47
C ILE A 250 -4.61 -33.06 4.42
N LYS A 251 -5.15 -32.71 5.59
CA LYS A 251 -6.40 -31.96 5.71
C LYS A 251 -6.12 -30.60 6.36
N ASN A 252 -6.83 -29.57 5.91
CA ASN A 252 -6.82 -28.26 6.55
C ASN A 252 -7.69 -28.25 7.82
N ASP A 253 -7.77 -27.11 8.50
CA ASP A 253 -8.58 -26.89 9.72
C ASP A 253 -10.10 -27.03 9.50
N LYS A 254 -10.56 -27.02 8.24
CA LYS A 254 -11.95 -27.27 7.84
C LYS A 254 -12.21 -28.76 7.56
N GLY A 255 -11.18 -29.59 7.60
CA GLY A 255 -11.26 -31.01 7.28
C GLY A 255 -11.24 -31.32 5.77
N GLU A 256 -10.93 -30.32 4.93
CA GLU A 256 -10.80 -30.51 3.50
C GLU A 256 -9.43 -31.11 3.15
N ILE A 257 -9.38 -32.09 2.23
CA ILE A 257 -8.13 -32.66 1.76
C ILE A 257 -7.45 -31.63 0.85
N VAL A 258 -6.24 -31.19 1.23
CA VAL A 258 -5.46 -30.21 0.49
C VAL A 258 -4.26 -30.83 -0.24
N ALA A 259 -3.81 -32.01 0.18
CA ALA A 259 -2.76 -32.77 -0.49
C ALA A 259 -2.91 -34.28 -0.24
N GLU A 260 -2.46 -35.08 -1.18
CA GLU A 260 -2.28 -36.53 -1.06
C GLU A 260 -0.95 -36.92 -1.71
N GLY A 261 -0.25 -37.89 -1.13
CA GLY A 261 1.03 -38.36 -1.64
C GLY A 261 1.42 -39.71 -1.03
N TYR A 262 2.48 -40.29 -1.56
CA TYR A 262 2.98 -41.61 -1.17
C TYR A 262 4.44 -41.53 -0.75
N THR A 263 4.85 -42.40 0.18
CA THR A 263 6.26 -42.54 0.53
C THR A 263 7.08 -43.06 -0.63
N ASP A 264 8.24 -42.46 -0.83
CA ASP A 264 9.25 -42.79 -1.83
C ASP A 264 10.04 -44.07 -1.49
N GLU A 265 11.11 -44.37 -2.24
CA GLU A 265 11.99 -45.53 -2.01
C GLU A 265 12.74 -45.47 -0.66
N ASN A 266 12.86 -44.29 -0.08
CA ASN A 266 13.43 -44.04 1.26
C ASN A 266 12.37 -44.04 2.38
N GLY A 267 11.12 -44.38 2.05
CA GLY A 267 10.01 -44.37 3.00
C GLY A 267 9.59 -42.98 3.44
N ILE A 268 9.84 -41.93 2.61
CA ILE A 268 9.57 -40.52 2.94
C ILE A 268 8.45 -40.00 2.03
N ALA A 269 7.45 -39.34 2.62
CA ALA A 269 6.46 -38.53 1.90
C ALA A 269 6.67 -37.06 2.28
N GLU A 270 6.72 -36.17 1.27
CA GLU A 270 6.96 -34.73 1.41
C GLU A 270 5.77 -33.94 0.89
N PHE A 271 5.38 -32.89 1.64
CA PHE A 271 4.24 -32.03 1.31
C PHE A 271 4.62 -30.58 1.55
N THR A 272 4.66 -29.75 0.50
CA THR A 272 4.78 -28.30 0.62
C THR A 272 3.39 -27.70 0.87
N LEU A 273 3.27 -26.93 1.94
CA LEU A 273 1.99 -26.39 2.42
C LEU A 273 2.16 -24.91 2.75
N ARG A 274 1.08 -24.15 2.63
CA ARG A 274 1.03 -22.75 3.07
C ARG A 274 0.92 -22.64 4.59
N TYR A 275 1.13 -21.46 5.14
CA TYR A 275 0.81 -21.13 6.53
C TYR A 275 -0.58 -21.64 6.92
N GLY A 276 -0.68 -22.34 8.07
CA GLY A 276 -1.95 -22.85 8.55
C GLY A 276 -1.83 -24.06 9.45
N LYS A 277 -3.00 -24.49 9.93
CA LYS A 277 -3.17 -25.70 10.76
C LYS A 277 -3.68 -26.85 9.92
N TYR A 278 -3.06 -28.01 10.13
CA TYR A 278 -3.31 -29.21 9.34
C TYR A 278 -3.36 -30.46 10.21
N THR A 279 -3.89 -31.52 9.61
CA THR A 279 -3.68 -32.89 10.10
C THR A 279 -3.16 -33.74 8.96
N TYR A 280 -2.29 -34.71 9.27
CA TYR A 280 -1.94 -35.77 8.34
C TYR A 280 -2.50 -37.11 8.81
N GLN A 281 -2.86 -38.00 7.86
CA GLN A 281 -3.47 -39.29 8.09
C GLN A 281 -3.01 -40.29 7.03
N GLU A 282 -2.68 -41.49 7.46
CA GLU A 282 -2.51 -42.61 6.52
C GLU A 282 -3.86 -43.00 5.92
N PHE A 283 -3.94 -43.17 4.60
CA PHE A 283 -5.18 -43.60 3.93
C PHE A 283 -5.02 -44.85 3.06
N ASP A 284 -3.78 -45.16 2.65
CA ASP A 284 -3.45 -46.32 1.80
C ASP A 284 -2.23 -47.03 2.39
N PRO A 285 -2.44 -48.01 3.29
CA PRO A 285 -1.40 -48.80 3.91
C PRO A 285 -0.82 -49.84 2.91
N LEU A 286 0.39 -50.31 3.18
CA LEU A 286 0.95 -51.45 2.40
C LEU A 286 0.21 -52.73 2.73
N ASP A 287 0.10 -53.62 1.71
CA ASP A 287 -0.42 -54.95 1.88
C ASP A 287 0.33 -55.73 2.99
N GLY A 288 -0.41 -56.28 3.90
CA GLY A 288 0.14 -57.05 5.03
C GLY A 288 0.50 -56.20 6.27
N TYR A 289 0.18 -54.90 6.26
CA TYR A 289 0.33 -54.01 7.42
C TYR A 289 -1.02 -53.57 7.95
N GLN A 290 -1.07 -53.29 9.25
CA GLN A 290 -2.25 -52.68 9.87
C GLN A 290 -2.26 -51.15 9.58
N PRO A 291 -3.40 -50.58 9.11
CA PRO A 291 -3.50 -49.16 8.89
C PRO A 291 -3.49 -48.36 10.19
N ASP A 292 -2.90 -47.17 10.19
CA ASP A 292 -3.09 -46.19 11.28
C ASP A 292 -4.02 -45.09 10.79
N GLU A 293 -5.29 -45.14 11.20
CA GLU A 293 -6.33 -44.17 10.84
C GLU A 293 -6.31 -42.91 11.69
N THR A 294 -5.32 -42.74 12.56
CA THR A 294 -5.21 -41.58 13.47
C THR A 294 -4.87 -40.32 12.66
N GLU A 295 -5.54 -39.21 12.98
CA GLU A 295 -5.20 -37.89 12.45
C GLU A 295 -4.23 -37.21 13.41
N TYR A 296 -3.07 -36.79 12.88
CA TYR A 296 -1.99 -36.14 13.63
C TYR A 296 -1.92 -34.67 13.28
N PRO A 297 -2.13 -33.75 14.26
CA PRO A 297 -2.11 -32.32 14.02
C PRO A 297 -0.69 -31.76 13.88
N PHE A 298 -0.52 -30.77 13.02
CA PHE A 298 0.68 -29.96 12.90
C PHE A 298 0.32 -28.56 12.37
N GLU A 299 1.29 -27.66 12.33
CA GLU A 299 1.08 -26.27 11.93
C GLU A 299 2.30 -25.75 11.19
N ILE A 300 2.09 -25.06 10.05
CA ILE A 300 3.12 -24.29 9.32
C ILE A 300 3.01 -22.84 9.77
N LYS A 301 4.10 -22.29 10.34
CA LYS A 301 4.17 -20.91 10.89
C LYS A 301 5.24 -20.06 10.30
N GLU A 302 6.38 -20.63 9.96
CA GLU A 302 7.54 -19.90 9.49
C GLU A 302 7.86 -20.30 8.05
N ASP A 303 8.34 -19.32 7.27
CA ASP A 303 8.71 -19.59 5.89
C ASP A 303 9.93 -20.51 5.81
N GLY A 304 9.81 -21.54 4.96
CA GLY A 304 10.85 -22.54 4.77
C GLY A 304 11.03 -23.53 5.92
N GLU A 305 10.13 -23.55 6.94
CA GLU A 305 10.24 -24.55 8.00
C GLU A 305 9.98 -25.98 7.47
N ILE A 306 10.67 -26.96 8.07
CA ILE A 306 10.51 -28.37 7.75
C ILE A 306 10.07 -29.11 9.03
N ILE A 307 8.83 -29.60 9.01
CA ILE A 307 8.26 -30.42 10.08
C ILE A 307 8.52 -31.89 9.77
N LYS A 308 9.23 -32.57 10.67
CA LYS A 308 9.53 -34.00 10.52
C LYS A 308 8.65 -34.84 11.40
N ALA A 309 7.98 -35.82 10.80
CA ALA A 309 7.16 -36.80 11.47
C ALA A 309 7.68 -38.22 11.20
N GLU A 310 7.60 -39.08 12.18
CA GLU A 310 7.91 -40.50 12.04
C GLU A 310 6.68 -41.33 12.40
N MET A 311 6.29 -42.23 11.51
CA MET A 311 5.17 -43.15 11.72
C MET A 311 5.61 -44.60 11.52
N THR A 312 5.04 -45.51 12.28
CA THR A 312 5.33 -46.95 12.18
C THR A 312 4.06 -47.74 11.91
N ASN A 313 4.17 -48.81 11.13
CA ASN A 313 3.10 -49.81 10.98
C ASN A 313 3.57 -51.18 11.46
N GLU A 314 2.64 -51.91 11.99
CA GLU A 314 2.83 -53.33 12.42
C GLU A 314 2.34 -54.28 11.30
N LYS A 315 3.10 -55.32 11.06
CA LYS A 315 2.66 -56.39 10.14
C LYS A 315 1.44 -57.15 10.72
N ILE A 316 0.50 -57.43 9.86
CA ILE A 316 -0.63 -58.32 10.23
C ILE A 316 -0.05 -59.69 10.50
N PRO A 317 -0.25 -60.29 11.68
CA PRO A 317 0.27 -61.61 11.96
C PRO A 317 -0.30 -62.64 10.96
N THR A 318 0.57 -63.26 10.19
CA THR A 318 0.17 -64.42 9.40
C THR A 318 -0.08 -65.56 10.36
N PRO A 319 -1.26 -66.21 10.33
CA PRO A 319 -1.49 -67.38 11.15
C PRO A 319 -0.47 -68.46 10.79
N ASP A 320 0.32 -68.91 11.76
CA ASP A 320 1.11 -70.13 11.59
C ASP A 320 0.10 -71.26 11.31
N ILE A 321 -0.01 -71.67 10.08
CA ILE A 321 -0.74 -72.90 9.72
C ILE A 321 0.21 -74.05 10.08
N PRO A 322 -0.05 -74.77 11.16
CA PRO A 322 0.76 -75.94 11.48
C PRO A 322 0.65 -76.91 10.29
N GLN A 323 1.77 -77.26 9.69
CA GLN A 323 1.82 -78.40 8.75
C GLN A 323 1.61 -79.68 9.58
N THR A 324 0.35 -79.96 9.93
CA THR A 324 -0.03 -81.24 10.47
C THR A 324 -0.26 -82.18 9.31
N GLY A 325 0.78 -82.90 8.94
CA GLY A 325 0.56 -84.19 8.26
C GLY A 325 -0.02 -85.18 9.23
N ASP A 326 -1.35 -85.14 9.46
CA ASP A 326 -2.14 -86.25 10.01
C ASP A 326 -3.65 -86.01 9.72
N ASP A 327 -4.27 -87.02 9.12
CA ASP A 327 -5.67 -87.08 8.73
C ASP A 327 -6.57 -87.23 9.96
N THR A 328 -6.83 -86.15 10.71
CA THR A 328 -7.95 -86.17 11.71
C THR A 328 -8.76 -84.89 11.68
N ASN A 329 -10.06 -85.10 11.43
CA ASN A 329 -11.12 -84.07 11.48
C ASN A 329 -10.98 -83.18 12.72
N LEU A 330 -10.71 -81.89 12.50
CA LEU A 330 -10.76 -80.91 13.55
C LEU A 330 -11.88 -79.88 13.31
N GLY A 331 -12.86 -79.92 14.22
CA GLY A 331 -13.97 -78.94 14.25
C GLY A 331 -13.50 -77.52 14.55
N PHE A 332 -14.20 -76.61 13.92
CA PHE A 332 -14.03 -75.17 14.05
C PHE A 332 -14.04 -74.68 15.51
N PHE A 333 -13.00 -74.00 15.92
CA PHE A 333 -13.04 -73.04 17.06
C PHE A 333 -12.67 -71.66 16.56
N ILE A 334 -13.68 -70.77 16.47
CA ILE A 334 -13.49 -69.36 16.32
C ILE A 334 -13.29 -68.80 17.74
N GLY A 335 -12.07 -68.40 18.08
CA GLY A 335 -11.75 -67.61 19.28
C GLY A 335 -11.57 -66.15 18.93
N LEU A 336 -12.52 -65.31 19.34
CA LEU A 336 -12.37 -63.86 19.34
C LEU A 336 -11.34 -63.47 20.43
N GLY A 337 -10.14 -63.09 20.00
CA GLY A 337 -9.17 -62.43 20.86
C GLY A 337 -9.37 -60.92 20.85
N ALA A 338 -9.69 -60.36 22.01
CA ALA A 338 -9.75 -58.92 22.20
C ALA A 338 -8.34 -58.30 22.07
N ILE A 339 -8.17 -57.37 21.12
CA ILE A 339 -6.95 -56.62 20.95
C ILE A 339 -6.97 -55.43 21.90
N ALA A 340 -5.98 -55.38 22.81
CA ALA A 340 -5.70 -54.22 23.63
C ALA A 340 -5.02 -53.12 22.78
N LEU A 341 -5.65 -51.97 22.67
CA LEU A 341 -5.10 -50.77 22.07
C LEU A 341 -3.91 -50.27 22.90
N GLY A 342 -2.68 -50.48 22.41
CA GLY A 342 -1.49 -49.79 22.90
C GLY A 342 -1.29 -48.49 22.14
N GLY A 343 -1.53 -47.36 22.82
CA GLY A 343 -1.29 -46.03 22.24
C GLY A 343 0.19 -45.81 22.01
N LEU A 344 0.56 -45.53 20.77
CA LEU A 344 1.87 -45.06 20.40
C LEU A 344 1.90 -43.52 20.44
N VAL A 345 2.88 -42.97 21.15
CA VAL A 345 3.14 -41.54 21.21
C VAL A 345 3.98 -41.18 19.99
N ALA A 346 3.41 -40.41 19.07
CA ALA A 346 4.17 -39.74 18.01
C ALA A 346 4.95 -38.57 18.62
N SER A 347 6.29 -38.60 18.53
CA SER A 347 7.12 -37.47 18.91
C SER A 347 7.41 -36.61 17.69
N VAL A 348 6.91 -35.38 17.71
CA VAL A 348 7.29 -34.33 16.74
C VAL A 348 8.59 -33.71 17.25
N ILE A 349 9.65 -33.79 16.45
CA ILE A 349 10.92 -33.09 16.74
C ILE A 349 10.97 -31.90 15.82
N MET A 350 10.85 -30.69 16.41
CA MET A 350 11.17 -29.44 15.71
C MET A 350 12.68 -29.18 15.74
N TYR A 351 13.24 -28.86 14.60
CA TYR A 351 14.59 -28.33 14.47
C TYR A 351 14.52 -26.89 13.99
#